data_da116c80e6b30b544ba478e3df00b89d
#
_entry.id   da116c80e6b30b544ba478e3df00b89d
#
_cell.length_a   1.000
_cell.length_b   1.000
_cell.length_c   1.000
_cell.angle_alpha   90.00
_cell.angle_beta   90.00
_cell.angle_gamma   90.00
#
_symmetry.space_group_name_H-M   'P 1'
#
loop_
_entity.id
_entity.type
_entity.pdbx_description
1 polymer ?
#
loop_
_entity_poly.entity_id
_entity_poly.type
_entity_poly.pdbx_seq_one_letter_code
_entity_poly.pdbx_strand_id
1 'polypeptide(L)'
;MAEKMLIIDDEEIVLKSCRKIFEAEGFEVVTTTNPQEGLNLVSTKSFDVILVDWMMPGLDGMDVVEELDKRSPNSAVVMISGYPSVGRATEAMKRGAMDYVAKPFKPEEIALVVKKAVRRKVTEEKKAMGRFETIMKSWQFPVPNLEDQAPKTIAETVAQKVGVAKATSPWLSVFVLGILAGAYIGFGGLLSTTVTFDAASKLGIGFSKILAGATFSVGLMLVVIAGAELFTGNNLMVSSVIIREITFGTMTKRWGVVYLANFIGSIFLAILFYYSGLWKTGDGALAIAAVKVAYNKVSLSFGEALWRGIGCNWLVCLAVWMALASRQIIGKIFSIFFPIMAFVAIGFEHSVANMYFIPTGILLINGTGMTPLPGIDLGVVNWINFLWRNLLPVTIGNIIGGAVFVGMSYWGAYLRPTKTP
;
A
#
# COMPACT_ATOMS: atom_id res chain seq x y z
N MET A 1 17.11 16.35 -43.00
CA MET A 1 16.81 15.32 -44.02
C MET A 1 15.83 15.95 -45.00
N ALA A 2 15.85 15.58 -46.27
CA ALA A 2 14.85 16.03 -47.22
C ALA A 2 13.47 15.45 -46.82
N GLU A 3 12.41 16.25 -46.92
CA GLU A 3 11.04 15.80 -46.67
C GLU A 3 10.62 14.83 -47.79
N LYS A 4 9.94 13.73 -47.45
CA LYS A 4 9.54 12.67 -48.38
C LYS A 4 8.11 12.88 -48.84
N MET A 5 7.92 12.84 -50.13
CA MET A 5 6.60 13.06 -50.75
C MET A 5 6.20 11.84 -51.58
N LEU A 6 4.94 11.42 -51.47
CA LEU A 6 4.30 10.46 -52.36
C LEU A 6 3.24 11.20 -53.20
N ILE A 7 3.19 10.96 -54.50
CA ILE A 7 2.19 11.49 -55.41
C ILE A 7 1.44 10.36 -56.08
N ILE A 8 0.13 10.31 -55.96
CA ILE A 8 -0.76 9.29 -56.52
C ILE A 8 -1.74 10.01 -57.47
N ASP A 9 -1.59 9.81 -58.77
CA ASP A 9 -2.39 10.42 -59.83
C ASP A 9 -2.32 9.53 -61.07
N ASP A 10 -3.45 9.18 -61.68
CA ASP A 10 -3.48 8.30 -62.85
C ASP A 10 -2.93 8.93 -64.15
N GLU A 11 -2.77 10.28 -64.17
CA GLU A 11 -2.20 11.02 -65.26
C GLU A 11 -0.68 11.20 -65.14
N GLU A 12 0.10 10.44 -65.96
CA GLU A 12 1.57 10.55 -65.95
C GLU A 12 2.11 11.97 -66.14
N ILE A 13 1.38 12.82 -66.88
CA ILE A 13 1.77 14.20 -67.16
C ILE A 13 1.71 15.07 -65.85
N VAL A 14 0.73 14.80 -65.02
CA VAL A 14 0.59 15.44 -63.69
C VAL A 14 1.71 14.97 -62.77
N LEU A 15 1.99 13.67 -62.73
CA LEU A 15 3.09 13.11 -61.93
C LEU A 15 4.45 13.70 -62.32
N LYS A 16 4.75 13.80 -63.61
CA LYS A 16 6.01 14.42 -64.13
C LYS A 16 6.12 15.88 -63.76
N SER A 17 5.00 16.62 -63.87
CA SER A 17 4.94 18.04 -63.55
C SER A 17 5.13 18.28 -62.05
N CYS A 18 4.39 17.58 -61.19
CA CYS A 18 4.50 17.65 -59.77
C CYS A 18 5.88 17.23 -59.24
N ARG A 19 6.43 16.15 -59.79
CA ARG A 19 7.80 15.68 -59.45
C ARG A 19 8.82 16.81 -59.70
N LYS A 20 8.80 17.43 -60.87
CA LYS A 20 9.71 18.53 -61.21
C LYS A 20 9.58 19.73 -60.27
N ILE A 21 8.34 20.07 -59.87
CA ILE A 21 8.05 21.16 -58.96
C ILE A 21 8.64 20.85 -57.56
N PHE A 22 8.35 19.68 -57.03
CA PHE A 22 8.67 19.38 -55.64
C PHE A 22 10.12 18.93 -55.44
N GLU A 23 10.78 18.30 -56.42
CA GLU A 23 12.23 18.09 -56.40
C GLU A 23 12.99 19.42 -56.40
N ALA A 24 12.51 20.42 -57.14
CA ALA A 24 13.07 21.80 -57.10
C ALA A 24 12.86 22.50 -55.72
N GLU A 25 11.83 22.11 -54.98
CA GLU A 25 11.54 22.60 -53.63
C GLU A 25 12.26 21.80 -52.53
N GLY A 26 13.04 20.75 -52.92
CA GLY A 26 13.88 19.95 -52.00
C GLY A 26 13.23 18.70 -51.42
N PHE A 27 12.08 18.28 -51.95
CA PHE A 27 11.46 16.99 -51.55
C PHE A 27 12.08 15.78 -52.22
N GLU A 28 12.13 14.67 -51.52
CA GLU A 28 12.39 13.33 -52.13
C GLU A 28 11.05 12.77 -52.63
N VAL A 29 10.84 12.78 -53.95
CA VAL A 29 9.53 12.52 -54.54
C VAL A 29 9.42 11.09 -55.11
N VAL A 30 8.42 10.38 -54.63
CA VAL A 30 7.98 9.06 -55.17
C VAL A 30 6.62 9.27 -55.85
N THR A 31 6.42 8.68 -57.04
CA THR A 31 5.17 8.81 -57.78
C THR A 31 4.64 7.45 -58.21
N THR A 32 3.33 7.27 -58.24
CA THR A 32 2.63 6.11 -58.78
C THR A 32 1.36 6.48 -59.48
N THR A 33 1.02 5.77 -60.58
CA THR A 33 -0.28 5.90 -61.26
C THR A 33 -1.34 4.97 -60.67
N ASN A 34 -0.95 4.05 -59.77
CA ASN A 34 -1.84 3.06 -59.19
C ASN A 34 -2.15 3.37 -57.71
N PRO A 35 -3.40 3.65 -57.35
CA PRO A 35 -3.77 3.99 -55.97
C PRO A 35 -3.48 2.85 -54.99
N GLN A 36 -3.63 1.58 -55.41
CA GLN A 36 -3.33 0.43 -54.54
C GLN A 36 -1.84 0.27 -54.26
N GLU A 37 -0.97 0.58 -55.25
CA GLU A 37 0.46 0.65 -55.04
C GLU A 37 0.84 1.78 -54.07
N GLY A 38 0.19 2.93 -54.18
CA GLY A 38 0.35 4.05 -53.26
C GLY A 38 0.05 3.65 -51.81
N LEU A 39 -1.05 2.95 -51.58
CA LEU A 39 -1.43 2.43 -50.24
C LEU A 39 -0.43 1.38 -49.73
N ASN A 40 0.16 0.55 -50.64
CA ASN A 40 1.18 -0.41 -50.22
C ASN A 40 2.52 0.30 -49.88
N LEU A 41 2.88 1.35 -50.59
CA LEU A 41 4.08 2.15 -50.30
C LEU A 41 4.05 2.78 -48.92
N VAL A 42 2.92 3.33 -48.47
CA VAL A 42 2.81 3.93 -47.17
C VAL A 42 2.82 2.90 -46.03
N SER A 43 2.54 1.63 -46.34
CA SER A 43 2.66 0.56 -45.34
C SER A 43 4.12 0.11 -45.11
N THR A 44 5.04 0.45 -46.05
CA THR A 44 6.44 0.06 -46.00
C THR A 44 7.43 1.20 -45.87
N LYS A 45 6.99 2.43 -46.19
CA LYS A 45 7.81 3.65 -46.15
C LYS A 45 7.01 4.78 -45.50
N SER A 46 7.69 5.66 -44.75
CA SER A 46 7.10 6.89 -44.22
C SER A 46 7.23 8.02 -45.22
N PHE A 47 6.18 8.83 -45.32
CA PHE A 47 6.12 10.06 -46.11
C PHE A 47 5.65 11.24 -45.24
N ASP A 48 6.23 12.42 -45.43
CA ASP A 48 5.83 13.64 -44.72
C ASP A 48 4.58 14.24 -45.32
N VAL A 49 4.43 14.11 -46.66
CA VAL A 49 3.26 14.58 -47.38
C VAL A 49 2.87 13.64 -48.52
N ILE A 50 1.57 13.51 -48.74
CA ILE A 50 0.99 12.67 -49.80
C ILE A 50 0.03 13.54 -50.62
N LEU A 51 0.26 13.57 -51.92
CA LEU A 51 -0.65 14.18 -52.90
C LEU A 51 -1.51 13.10 -53.53
N VAL A 52 -2.82 13.24 -53.55
CA VAL A 52 -3.77 12.25 -54.07
C VAL A 52 -4.73 12.91 -55.07
N ASP A 53 -4.80 12.34 -56.31
CA ASP A 53 -5.84 12.76 -57.22
C ASP A 53 -7.22 12.28 -56.75
N TRP A 54 -8.25 13.10 -57.04
CA TRP A 54 -9.61 12.76 -56.66
C TRP A 54 -10.19 11.61 -57.51
N MET A 55 -10.01 11.63 -58.82
CA MET A 55 -10.67 10.72 -59.75
C MET A 55 -9.63 9.76 -60.38
N MET A 56 -9.49 8.60 -59.88
CA MET A 56 -8.59 7.55 -60.38
C MET A 56 -9.39 6.29 -60.76
N PRO A 57 -9.02 5.59 -61.85
CA PRO A 57 -9.63 4.30 -62.20
C PRO A 57 -9.46 3.25 -61.09
N GLY A 58 -10.55 2.58 -60.68
CA GLY A 58 -10.53 1.44 -59.77
C GLY A 58 -10.67 1.79 -58.29
N LEU A 59 -10.15 2.91 -57.81
CA LEU A 59 -10.32 3.35 -56.42
C LEU A 59 -10.55 4.84 -56.39
N ASP A 60 -11.63 5.31 -55.72
CA ASP A 60 -11.87 6.74 -55.57
C ASP A 60 -10.81 7.36 -54.65
N GLY A 61 -10.28 8.52 -55.02
CA GLY A 61 -9.31 9.27 -54.26
C GLY A 61 -9.76 9.55 -52.82
N MET A 62 -11.08 9.66 -52.59
CA MET A 62 -11.65 9.82 -51.25
C MET A 62 -11.48 8.58 -50.39
N ASP A 63 -11.61 7.38 -50.93
CA ASP A 63 -11.40 6.14 -50.23
C ASP A 63 -9.90 5.94 -49.92
N VAL A 64 -9.03 6.40 -50.87
CA VAL A 64 -7.58 6.44 -50.67
C VAL A 64 -7.23 7.36 -49.49
N VAL A 65 -7.80 8.55 -49.39
CA VAL A 65 -7.56 9.50 -48.28
C VAL A 65 -7.95 8.87 -46.94
N GLU A 66 -9.12 8.22 -46.86
CA GLU A 66 -9.58 7.56 -45.62
C GLU A 66 -8.68 6.41 -45.20
N GLU A 67 -8.16 5.64 -46.15
CA GLU A 67 -7.19 4.58 -45.88
C GLU A 67 -5.81 5.14 -45.50
N LEU A 68 -5.37 6.25 -46.09
CA LEU A 68 -4.14 6.94 -45.75
C LEU A 68 -4.18 7.52 -44.34
N ASP A 69 -5.30 8.08 -43.88
CA ASP A 69 -5.46 8.58 -42.51
C ASP A 69 -5.29 7.46 -41.47
N LYS A 70 -5.74 6.24 -41.80
CA LYS A 70 -5.58 5.06 -40.95
C LYS A 70 -4.15 4.48 -40.97
N ARG A 71 -3.52 4.40 -42.16
CA ARG A 71 -2.23 3.72 -42.37
C ARG A 71 -1.03 4.62 -42.17
N SER A 72 -1.16 5.90 -42.40
CA SER A 72 -0.10 6.90 -42.30
C SER A 72 -0.58 8.18 -41.58
N PRO A 73 -1.00 8.09 -40.33
CA PRO A 73 -1.62 9.20 -39.61
C PRO A 73 -0.68 10.41 -39.44
N ASN A 74 0.62 10.20 -39.64
CA ASN A 74 1.64 11.25 -39.52
C ASN A 74 1.94 11.96 -40.84
N SER A 75 1.35 11.55 -41.95
CA SER A 75 1.51 12.22 -43.26
C SER A 75 0.49 13.34 -43.43
N ALA A 76 0.91 14.44 -44.04
CA ALA A 76 -0.01 15.48 -44.47
C ALA A 76 -0.63 15.09 -45.83
N VAL A 77 -1.92 14.79 -45.88
CA VAL A 77 -2.60 14.41 -47.12
C VAL A 77 -3.22 15.63 -47.77
N VAL A 78 -2.88 15.90 -49.05
CA VAL A 78 -3.43 17.00 -49.86
C VAL A 78 -4.10 16.40 -51.11
N MET A 79 -5.35 16.74 -51.33
CA MET A 79 -6.09 16.30 -52.52
C MET A 79 -5.91 17.25 -53.70
N ILE A 80 -5.86 16.66 -54.91
CA ILE A 80 -5.86 17.39 -56.18
C ILE A 80 -7.13 17.01 -56.97
N SER A 81 -7.80 17.95 -57.64
CA SER A 81 -9.01 17.63 -58.39
C SER A 81 -9.24 18.53 -59.61
N GLY A 82 -9.67 17.91 -60.70
CA GLY A 82 -10.12 18.65 -61.90
C GLY A 82 -11.52 19.26 -61.79
N TYR A 83 -12.28 18.94 -60.74
CA TYR A 83 -13.67 19.43 -60.58
C TYR A 83 -13.86 20.09 -59.22
N PRO A 84 -13.33 21.31 -59.04
CA PRO A 84 -13.37 21.98 -57.76
C PRO A 84 -14.80 22.42 -57.40
N SER A 85 -15.25 22.07 -56.20
CA SER A 85 -16.44 22.59 -55.52
C SER A 85 -16.24 22.68 -54.04
N VAL A 86 -16.92 23.66 -53.40
CA VAL A 86 -16.86 23.83 -51.94
C VAL A 86 -17.32 22.58 -51.19
N GLY A 87 -18.36 21.90 -51.73
CA GLY A 87 -18.86 20.66 -51.12
C GLY A 87 -17.83 19.55 -51.12
N ARG A 88 -17.12 19.33 -52.21
CA ARG A 88 -16.07 18.32 -52.35
C ARG A 88 -14.86 18.62 -51.49
N ALA A 89 -14.39 19.87 -51.46
CA ALA A 89 -13.30 20.25 -50.57
C ALA A 89 -13.64 20.00 -49.10
N THR A 90 -14.88 20.34 -48.69
CA THR A 90 -15.35 20.07 -47.30
C THR A 90 -15.43 18.58 -46.99
N GLU A 91 -15.82 17.76 -47.96
CA GLU A 91 -15.88 16.31 -47.79
C GLU A 91 -14.50 15.69 -47.67
N ALA A 92 -13.53 16.12 -48.51
CA ALA A 92 -12.14 15.71 -48.43
C ALA A 92 -11.53 15.96 -47.03
N MET A 93 -11.76 17.19 -46.50
CA MET A 93 -11.31 17.55 -45.16
C MET A 93 -11.94 16.70 -44.06
N LYS A 94 -13.21 16.32 -44.18
CA LYS A 94 -13.89 15.42 -43.24
C LYS A 94 -13.33 14.01 -43.24
N ARG A 95 -12.79 13.56 -44.37
CA ARG A 95 -12.20 12.20 -44.53
C ARG A 95 -10.70 12.15 -44.24
N GLY A 96 -10.09 13.23 -43.77
CA GLY A 96 -8.69 13.26 -43.34
C GLY A 96 -7.72 14.03 -44.23
N ALA A 97 -8.17 14.62 -45.35
CA ALA A 97 -7.31 15.51 -46.11
C ALA A 97 -7.03 16.81 -45.32
N MET A 98 -5.79 17.28 -45.37
CA MET A 98 -5.39 18.53 -44.70
C MET A 98 -5.63 19.77 -45.53
N ASP A 99 -5.57 19.67 -46.85
CA ASP A 99 -5.84 20.74 -47.78
C ASP A 99 -6.23 20.19 -49.19
N TYR A 100 -6.60 21.07 -50.10
CA TYR A 100 -7.15 20.72 -51.40
C TYR A 100 -6.64 21.68 -52.45
N VAL A 101 -6.31 21.18 -53.68
CA VAL A 101 -5.84 21.97 -54.83
C VAL A 101 -6.67 21.65 -56.07
N ALA A 102 -7.10 22.69 -56.78
CA ALA A 102 -7.84 22.53 -58.04
C ALA A 102 -6.90 22.40 -59.24
N LYS A 103 -7.17 21.50 -60.18
CA LYS A 103 -6.54 21.46 -61.49
C LYS A 103 -7.29 22.39 -62.48
N PRO A 104 -6.62 23.16 -63.34
CA PRO A 104 -5.17 23.33 -63.45
C PRO A 104 -4.60 24.26 -62.37
N PHE A 105 -3.45 23.93 -61.81
CA PHE A 105 -2.76 24.69 -60.77
C PHE A 105 -1.44 25.29 -61.28
N LYS A 106 -1.02 26.41 -60.67
CA LYS A 106 0.31 26.97 -60.88
C LYS A 106 1.33 26.33 -59.92
N PRO A 107 2.62 26.24 -60.33
CA PRO A 107 3.66 25.67 -59.48
C PRO A 107 3.72 26.30 -58.08
N GLU A 108 3.61 27.62 -58.00
CA GLU A 108 3.67 28.39 -56.74
C GLU A 108 2.46 28.09 -55.85
N GLU A 109 1.28 27.87 -56.43
CA GLU A 109 0.02 27.62 -55.75
C GLU A 109 0.05 26.26 -55.04
N ILE A 110 0.40 25.18 -55.76
CA ILE A 110 0.46 23.84 -55.18
C ILE A 110 1.59 23.74 -54.17
N ALA A 111 2.75 24.38 -54.40
CA ALA A 111 3.85 24.43 -53.46
C ALA A 111 3.46 25.12 -52.14
N LEU A 112 2.70 26.23 -52.21
CA LEU A 112 2.23 26.95 -51.05
C LEU A 112 1.27 26.11 -50.20
N VAL A 113 0.32 25.39 -50.83
CA VAL A 113 -0.66 24.52 -50.15
C VAL A 113 0.04 23.37 -49.46
N VAL A 114 0.98 22.71 -50.15
CA VAL A 114 1.75 21.61 -49.59
C VAL A 114 2.58 22.05 -48.37
N LYS A 115 3.32 23.18 -48.51
CA LYS A 115 4.11 23.73 -47.39
C LYS A 115 3.23 24.10 -46.17
N LYS A 116 2.03 24.61 -46.42
CA LYS A 116 1.05 24.95 -45.38
C LYS A 116 0.54 23.69 -44.70
N ALA A 117 0.19 22.64 -45.45
CA ALA A 117 -0.28 21.37 -44.92
C ALA A 117 0.78 20.69 -44.02
N VAL A 118 2.04 20.62 -44.49
CA VAL A 118 3.16 20.07 -43.70
C VAL A 118 3.36 20.85 -42.39
N ARG A 119 3.42 22.18 -42.45
CA ARG A 119 3.54 23.04 -41.24
C ARG A 119 2.39 22.86 -40.26
N ARG A 120 1.17 22.69 -40.74
CA ARG A 120 -0.01 22.46 -39.92
C ARG A 120 0.10 21.12 -39.20
N LYS A 121 0.51 20.06 -39.90
CA LYS A 121 0.72 18.74 -39.33
C LYS A 121 1.76 18.75 -38.21
N VAL A 122 2.93 19.31 -38.43
CA VAL A 122 3.98 19.49 -37.43
C VAL A 122 3.51 20.25 -36.20
N THR A 123 2.65 21.26 -36.41
CA THR A 123 2.09 22.05 -35.28
C THR A 123 1.08 21.25 -34.46
N GLU A 124 0.26 20.44 -35.11
CA GLU A 124 -0.71 19.57 -34.44
C GLU A 124 0.01 18.46 -33.63
N GLU A 125 1.05 17.87 -34.19
CA GLU A 125 1.89 16.89 -33.46
C GLU A 125 2.58 17.52 -32.23
N LYS A 126 3.15 18.70 -32.37
CA LYS A 126 3.76 19.41 -31.21
C LYS A 126 2.73 19.74 -30.12
N LYS A 127 1.50 20.13 -30.50
CA LYS A 127 0.41 20.37 -29.55
C LYS A 127 -0.03 19.08 -28.87
N ALA A 128 -0.14 17.97 -29.61
CA ALA A 128 -0.47 16.67 -29.07
C ALA A 128 0.61 16.17 -28.09
N MET A 129 1.89 16.32 -28.46
CA MET A 129 3.03 16.00 -27.61
C MET A 129 3.05 16.84 -26.33
N GLY A 130 2.88 18.15 -26.43
CA GLY A 130 2.82 19.03 -25.26
C GLY A 130 1.62 18.74 -24.35
N ARG A 131 0.48 18.35 -24.92
CA ARG A 131 -0.70 17.90 -24.16
C ARG A 131 -0.43 16.57 -23.45
N PHE A 132 0.23 15.63 -24.13
CA PHE A 132 0.66 14.36 -23.53
C PHE A 132 1.66 14.57 -22.39
N GLU A 133 2.68 15.42 -22.58
CA GLU A 133 3.63 15.78 -21.54
C GLU A 133 2.95 16.45 -20.34
N THR A 134 1.97 17.30 -20.57
CA THR A 134 1.19 17.95 -19.51
C THR A 134 0.36 16.92 -18.74
N ILE A 135 -0.28 15.98 -19.44
CA ILE A 135 -1.00 14.86 -18.84
C ILE A 135 -0.04 13.98 -18.05
N MET A 136 1.10 13.61 -18.61
CA MET A 136 2.12 12.79 -17.93
C MET A 136 2.70 13.50 -16.71
N LYS A 137 2.90 14.83 -16.76
CA LYS A 137 3.29 15.62 -15.57
C LYS A 137 2.19 15.69 -14.52
N SER A 138 0.92 15.74 -14.91
CA SER A 138 -0.20 15.68 -13.96
C SER A 138 -0.39 14.29 -13.37
N TRP A 139 0.11 13.24 -14.02
CA TRP A 139 0.14 11.86 -13.56
C TRP A 139 1.46 11.50 -12.84
N GLN A 140 2.25 12.49 -12.46
CA GLN A 140 3.29 12.24 -11.47
C GLN A 140 2.59 11.91 -10.15
N PHE A 141 2.24 10.61 -9.99
CA PHE A 141 2.06 10.08 -8.65
C PHE A 141 3.35 10.43 -7.90
N PRO A 142 3.25 11.08 -6.73
CA PRO A 142 4.43 11.28 -5.91
C PRO A 142 5.06 9.90 -5.74
N VAL A 143 6.27 9.71 -6.23
CA VAL A 143 7.02 8.46 -6.01
C VAL A 143 7.02 8.26 -4.50
N PRO A 144 6.37 7.20 -3.97
CA PRO A 144 6.32 7.02 -2.54
C PRO A 144 7.78 7.00 -2.07
N ASN A 145 8.12 7.87 -1.12
CA ASN A 145 9.43 7.79 -0.50
C ASN A 145 9.50 6.43 0.20
N LEU A 146 10.19 5.48 -0.42
CA LEU A 146 10.36 4.10 0.07
C LEU A 146 11.46 3.99 1.12
N GLU A 147 12.19 5.07 1.38
CA GLU A 147 13.21 5.11 2.44
C GLU A 147 12.55 4.96 3.81
N ASP A 148 13.11 4.11 4.63
CA ASP A 148 12.69 3.95 6.01
C ASP A 148 12.98 5.23 6.82
N GLN A 149 12.17 5.50 7.84
CA GLN A 149 12.30 6.71 8.64
C GLN A 149 13.51 6.61 9.57
N ALA A 150 14.29 7.69 9.62
CA ALA A 150 15.38 7.82 10.60
C ALA A 150 14.82 7.86 12.05
N PRO A 151 15.58 7.40 13.06
CA PRO A 151 15.13 7.33 14.45
C PRO A 151 14.59 8.65 15.01
N LYS A 152 15.17 9.79 14.64
CA LYS A 152 14.69 11.12 15.03
C LYS A 152 13.30 11.40 14.43
N THR A 153 13.09 11.10 13.16
CA THR A 153 11.81 11.29 12.48
C THR A 153 10.72 10.40 13.07
N ILE A 154 11.07 9.18 13.52
CA ILE A 154 10.13 8.30 14.23
C ILE A 154 9.73 8.95 15.55
N ALA A 155 10.68 9.48 16.33
CA ALA A 155 10.40 10.16 17.58
C ALA A 155 9.44 11.35 17.40
N GLU A 156 9.67 12.19 16.39
CA GLU A 156 8.78 13.30 16.00
C GLU A 156 7.39 12.78 15.61
N THR A 157 7.34 11.73 14.79
CA THR A 157 6.08 11.12 14.36
C THR A 157 5.26 10.57 15.53
N VAL A 158 5.89 9.86 16.45
CA VAL A 158 5.25 9.32 17.66
C VAL A 158 4.70 10.44 18.53
N ALA A 159 5.53 11.46 18.82
CA ALA A 159 5.20 12.51 19.75
C ALA A 159 4.18 13.52 19.19
N GLN A 160 4.32 13.94 17.93
CA GLN A 160 3.53 15.03 17.33
C GLN A 160 2.32 14.55 16.53
N LYS A 161 2.35 13.31 15.99
CA LYS A 161 1.30 12.81 15.11
C LYS A 161 0.52 11.64 15.72
N VAL A 162 1.21 10.53 16.04
CA VAL A 162 0.54 9.30 16.48
C VAL A 162 -0.15 9.49 17.82
N GLY A 163 0.54 10.05 18.82
CA GLY A 163 -0.05 10.28 20.14
C GLY A 163 -1.19 11.30 20.12
N VAL A 164 -1.08 12.34 19.29
CA VAL A 164 -2.15 13.34 19.11
C VAL A 164 -3.36 12.72 18.42
N ALA A 165 -3.16 11.95 17.33
CA ALA A 165 -4.24 11.26 16.63
C ALA A 165 -5.01 10.33 17.57
N LYS A 166 -4.30 9.55 18.39
CA LYS A 166 -4.91 8.68 19.41
C LYS A 166 -5.68 9.48 20.49
N ALA A 167 -5.19 10.63 20.88
CA ALA A 167 -5.84 11.50 21.86
C ALA A 167 -7.11 12.17 21.34
N THR A 168 -7.18 12.47 20.03
CA THR A 168 -8.28 13.20 19.41
C THR A 168 -9.31 12.33 18.69
N SER A 169 -9.03 11.06 18.49
CA SER A 169 -9.94 10.11 17.83
C SER A 169 -11.31 10.03 18.53
N PRO A 170 -12.42 9.80 17.80
CA PRO A 170 -13.75 9.62 18.39
C PRO A 170 -13.78 8.47 19.41
N TRP A 171 -14.44 8.66 20.56
CA TRP A 171 -14.48 7.68 21.65
C TRP A 171 -15.03 6.32 21.22
N LEU A 172 -16.08 6.30 20.41
CA LEU A 172 -16.66 5.05 19.89
C LEU A 172 -15.64 4.28 19.03
N SER A 173 -14.92 4.96 18.16
CA SER A 173 -13.89 4.35 17.34
C SER A 173 -12.78 3.74 18.20
N VAL A 174 -12.30 4.48 19.20
CA VAL A 174 -11.28 4.00 20.14
C VAL A 174 -11.75 2.77 20.90
N PHE A 175 -13.01 2.76 21.34
CA PHE A 175 -13.59 1.65 22.07
C PHE A 175 -13.72 0.39 21.19
N VAL A 176 -14.28 0.53 19.97
CA VAL A 176 -14.40 -0.60 19.01
C VAL A 176 -13.03 -1.14 18.63
N LEU A 177 -12.09 -0.26 18.27
CA LEU A 177 -10.71 -0.67 17.91
C LEU A 177 -9.97 -1.29 19.11
N GLY A 178 -10.30 -0.86 20.33
CA GLY A 178 -9.79 -1.49 21.55
C GLY A 178 -10.30 -2.92 21.74
N ILE A 179 -11.60 -3.17 21.53
CA ILE A 179 -12.18 -4.53 21.58
C ILE A 179 -11.46 -5.43 20.55
N LEU A 180 -11.30 -4.95 19.31
CA LEU A 180 -10.59 -5.69 18.27
C LEU A 180 -9.15 -5.99 18.65
N ALA A 181 -8.42 -5.04 19.24
CA ALA A 181 -7.04 -5.27 19.67
C ALA A 181 -6.93 -6.35 20.73
N GLY A 182 -7.84 -6.36 21.72
CA GLY A 182 -7.91 -7.42 22.73
C GLY A 182 -8.10 -8.80 22.11
N ALA A 183 -9.05 -8.90 21.16
CA ALA A 183 -9.31 -10.14 20.41
C ALA A 183 -8.09 -10.55 19.56
N TYR A 184 -7.43 -9.59 18.86
CA TYR A 184 -6.26 -9.86 18.03
C TYR A 184 -5.07 -10.40 18.83
N ILE A 185 -4.78 -9.81 19.97
CA ILE A 185 -3.75 -10.34 20.89
C ILE A 185 -4.15 -11.71 21.39
N GLY A 186 -5.42 -11.92 21.71
CA GLY A 186 -5.96 -13.23 22.09
C GLY A 186 -5.81 -14.27 20.97
N PHE A 187 -6.02 -13.93 19.68
CA PHE A 187 -5.75 -14.83 18.55
C PHE A 187 -4.27 -15.23 18.49
N GLY A 188 -3.35 -14.30 18.74
CA GLY A 188 -1.94 -14.63 18.88
C GLY A 188 -1.68 -15.64 20.00
N GLY A 189 -2.33 -15.46 21.16
CA GLY A 189 -2.27 -16.37 22.29
C GLY A 189 -2.87 -17.74 22.00
N LEU A 190 -4.05 -17.77 21.37
CA LEU A 190 -4.70 -19.01 20.96
C LEU A 190 -3.83 -19.80 19.97
N LEU A 191 -3.35 -19.15 18.91
CA LEU A 191 -2.50 -19.79 17.92
C LEU A 191 -1.22 -20.34 18.56
N SER A 192 -0.57 -19.53 19.41
CA SER A 192 0.63 -19.95 20.14
C SER A 192 0.39 -21.21 20.97
N THR A 193 -0.68 -21.24 21.77
CA THR A 193 -1.01 -22.41 22.60
C THR A 193 -1.36 -23.63 21.74
N THR A 194 -2.14 -23.44 20.65
CA THR A 194 -2.55 -24.53 19.76
C THR A 194 -1.37 -25.17 19.02
N VAL A 195 -0.37 -24.36 18.62
CA VAL A 195 0.79 -24.90 17.90
C VAL A 195 1.81 -25.54 18.83
N THR A 196 1.81 -25.16 20.13
CA THR A 196 2.87 -25.59 21.06
C THR A 196 2.41 -26.54 22.18
N PHE A 197 1.12 -26.94 22.23
CA PHE A 197 0.59 -27.73 23.35
C PHE A 197 1.34 -29.04 23.59
N ASP A 198 1.95 -29.64 22.56
CA ASP A 198 2.76 -30.87 22.63
C ASP A 198 4.21 -30.67 22.13
N ALA A 199 4.58 -29.48 21.68
CA ALA A 199 5.87 -29.20 21.03
C ALA A 199 7.07 -29.37 21.97
N ALA A 200 6.93 -29.07 23.26
CA ALA A 200 8.03 -29.18 24.20
C ALA A 200 8.49 -30.63 24.39
N SER A 201 7.58 -31.60 24.35
CA SER A 201 7.89 -33.05 24.45
C SER A 201 8.49 -33.62 23.18
N LYS A 202 8.14 -33.06 21.99
CA LYS A 202 8.58 -33.57 20.68
C LYS A 202 9.83 -32.87 20.17
N LEU A 203 9.95 -31.55 20.38
CA LEU A 203 10.96 -30.70 19.76
C LEU A 203 11.93 -30.06 20.79
N GLY A 204 11.70 -30.29 22.08
CA GLY A 204 12.45 -29.67 23.17
C GLY A 204 11.93 -28.27 23.55
N ILE A 205 12.25 -27.85 24.78
CA ILE A 205 11.71 -26.63 25.40
C ILE A 205 12.13 -25.37 24.64
N GLY A 206 13.38 -25.29 24.20
CA GLY A 206 13.90 -24.11 23.51
C GLY A 206 13.18 -23.84 22.20
N PHE A 207 13.02 -24.85 21.36
CA PHE A 207 12.33 -24.74 20.09
C PHE A 207 10.83 -24.44 20.27
N SER A 208 10.18 -25.08 21.25
CA SER A 208 8.78 -24.81 21.60
C SER A 208 8.57 -23.33 21.98
N LYS A 209 9.49 -22.72 22.75
CA LYS A 209 9.42 -21.31 23.11
C LYS A 209 9.57 -20.36 21.90
N ILE A 210 10.50 -20.67 20.98
CA ILE A 210 10.65 -19.91 19.74
C ILE A 210 9.38 -20.01 18.90
N LEU A 211 8.83 -21.21 18.75
CA LEU A 211 7.62 -21.45 17.99
C LEU A 211 6.41 -20.74 18.61
N ALA A 212 6.31 -20.74 19.95
CA ALA A 212 5.28 -19.98 20.67
C ALA A 212 5.38 -18.48 20.35
N GLY A 213 6.57 -17.91 20.39
CA GLY A 213 6.79 -16.50 20.10
C GLY A 213 6.55 -16.13 18.64
N ALA A 214 7.02 -16.97 17.72
CA ALA A 214 6.81 -16.78 16.29
C ALA A 214 5.31 -16.73 15.93
N THR A 215 4.53 -17.67 16.43
CA THR A 215 3.09 -17.74 16.19
C THR A 215 2.30 -16.64 16.92
N PHE A 216 2.72 -16.28 18.14
CA PHE A 216 2.11 -15.18 18.89
C PHE A 216 2.26 -13.83 18.19
N SER A 217 3.32 -13.63 17.37
CA SER A 217 3.59 -12.37 16.66
C SER A 217 2.43 -11.93 15.74
N VAL A 218 1.62 -12.87 15.26
CA VAL A 218 0.40 -12.60 14.49
C VAL A 218 -0.53 -11.63 15.20
N GLY A 219 -0.64 -11.72 16.53
CA GLY A 219 -1.50 -10.84 17.32
C GLY A 219 -1.13 -9.37 17.16
N LEU A 220 0.14 -9.00 17.30
CA LEU A 220 0.57 -7.60 17.12
C LEU A 220 0.59 -7.19 15.65
N MET A 221 0.83 -8.10 14.71
CA MET A 221 0.69 -7.81 13.28
C MET A 221 -0.73 -7.39 12.93
N LEU A 222 -1.73 -8.11 13.43
CA LEU A 222 -3.15 -7.73 13.28
C LEU A 222 -3.44 -6.36 13.91
N VAL A 223 -2.93 -6.08 15.11
CA VAL A 223 -3.12 -4.78 15.76
C VAL A 223 -2.54 -3.63 14.94
N VAL A 224 -1.29 -3.75 14.47
CA VAL A 224 -0.58 -2.64 13.83
C VAL A 224 -0.96 -2.48 12.36
N ILE A 225 -1.12 -3.58 11.64
CA ILE A 225 -1.33 -3.53 10.17
C ILE A 225 -2.81 -3.40 9.82
N ALA A 226 -3.71 -4.13 10.51
CA ALA A 226 -5.15 -3.96 10.31
C ALA A 226 -5.71 -2.71 11.04
N GLY A 227 -4.96 -2.15 11.98
CA GLY A 227 -5.29 -0.89 12.65
C GLY A 227 -6.23 -1.07 13.85
N ALA A 228 -5.68 -1.29 15.05
CA ALA A 228 -6.44 -1.43 16.28
C ALA A 228 -5.77 -0.69 17.45
N GLU A 229 -6.52 -0.43 18.52
CA GLU A 229 -6.06 0.35 19.69
C GLU A 229 -5.62 -0.57 20.83
N LEU A 230 -4.30 -0.71 20.99
CA LEU A 230 -3.72 -1.56 22.03
C LEU A 230 -3.14 -0.70 23.18
N PHE A 231 -3.54 -1.02 24.41
CA PHE A 231 -3.12 -0.31 25.62
C PHE A 231 -1.59 -0.24 25.76
N THR A 232 -0.89 -1.35 25.56
CA THR A 232 0.56 -1.41 25.69
C THR A 232 1.28 -0.53 24.66
N GLY A 233 0.81 -0.46 23.41
CA GLY A 233 1.32 0.44 22.40
C GLY A 233 0.99 1.92 22.68
N ASN A 234 -0.14 2.19 23.36
CA ASN A 234 -0.55 3.53 23.74
C ASN A 234 0.32 4.14 24.85
N ASN A 235 1.19 3.37 25.52
CA ASN A 235 2.16 3.91 26.47
C ASN A 235 3.16 4.87 25.81
N LEU A 236 3.37 4.78 24.49
CA LEU A 236 4.17 5.75 23.74
C LEU A 236 3.58 7.17 23.70
N MET A 237 2.27 7.36 24.04
CA MET A 237 1.65 8.67 24.14
C MET A 237 2.32 9.57 25.20
N VAL A 238 3.10 9.02 26.12
CA VAL A 238 3.87 9.81 27.09
C VAL A 238 4.79 10.81 26.41
N SER A 239 5.35 10.49 25.22
CA SER A 239 6.18 11.42 24.45
C SER A 239 5.40 12.68 24.04
N SER A 240 4.11 12.55 23.67
CA SER A 240 3.23 13.67 23.31
C SER A 240 2.87 14.52 24.54
N VAL A 241 2.76 13.91 25.73
CA VAL A 241 2.54 14.65 26.99
C VAL A 241 3.76 15.49 27.33
N ILE A 242 4.97 14.94 27.19
CA ILE A 242 6.20 15.64 27.55
C ILE A 242 6.43 16.87 26.66
N ILE A 243 6.15 16.77 25.37
CA ILE A 243 6.24 17.91 24.44
C ILE A 243 5.00 18.83 24.48
N ARG A 244 4.04 18.53 25.36
CA ARG A 244 2.82 19.33 25.62
C ARG A 244 1.80 19.36 24.47
N GLU A 245 1.83 18.42 23.56
CA GLU A 245 0.81 18.27 22.51
C GLU A 245 -0.51 17.73 23.06
N ILE A 246 -0.47 16.93 24.12
CA ILE A 246 -1.65 16.44 24.83
C ILE A 246 -1.48 16.56 26.34
N THR A 247 -2.59 16.58 27.08
CA THR A 247 -2.54 16.63 28.55
C THR A 247 -2.37 15.23 29.14
N PHE A 248 -1.79 15.14 30.33
CA PHE A 248 -1.70 13.91 31.11
C PHE A 248 -3.09 13.30 31.37
N GLY A 249 -4.08 14.16 31.70
CA GLY A 249 -5.46 13.72 31.91
C GLY A 249 -6.11 13.12 30.66
N THR A 250 -5.82 13.67 29.48
CA THR A 250 -6.29 13.08 28.21
C THR A 250 -5.67 11.71 27.99
N MET A 251 -4.36 11.57 28.17
CA MET A 251 -3.65 10.31 28.01
C MET A 251 -4.21 9.21 28.93
N THR A 252 -4.36 9.51 30.23
CA THR A 252 -4.84 8.52 31.22
C THR A 252 -6.29 8.09 30.97
N LYS A 253 -7.16 9.03 30.56
CA LYS A 253 -8.54 8.69 30.15
C LYS A 253 -8.54 7.76 28.94
N ARG A 254 -7.70 8.02 27.93
CA ARG A 254 -7.56 7.13 26.75
C ARG A 254 -7.02 5.76 27.15
N TRP A 255 -6.02 5.71 27.99
CA TRP A 255 -5.49 4.44 28.51
C TRP A 255 -6.57 3.62 29.20
N GLY A 256 -7.38 4.24 30.07
CA GLY A 256 -8.46 3.54 30.77
C GLY A 256 -9.51 2.95 29.84
N VAL A 257 -9.97 3.72 28.84
CA VAL A 257 -10.96 3.24 27.86
C VAL A 257 -10.39 2.11 26.99
N VAL A 258 -9.16 2.26 26.48
CA VAL A 258 -8.53 1.23 25.65
C VAL A 258 -8.24 -0.02 26.47
N TYR A 259 -7.79 0.09 27.71
CA TYR A 259 -7.54 -1.04 28.61
C TYR A 259 -8.81 -1.86 28.86
N LEU A 260 -9.93 -1.18 29.20
CA LEU A 260 -11.22 -1.83 29.37
C LEU A 260 -11.71 -2.51 28.07
N ALA A 261 -11.57 -1.82 26.95
CA ALA A 261 -11.96 -2.38 25.65
C ALA A 261 -11.10 -3.59 25.26
N ASN A 262 -9.78 -3.54 25.49
CA ASN A 262 -8.90 -4.70 25.28
C ASN A 262 -9.31 -5.88 26.18
N PHE A 263 -9.68 -5.61 27.44
CA PHE A 263 -10.16 -6.62 28.37
C PHE A 263 -11.43 -7.31 27.82
N ILE A 264 -12.42 -6.55 27.38
CA ILE A 264 -13.65 -7.08 26.78
C ILE A 264 -13.34 -7.95 25.56
N GLY A 265 -12.48 -7.50 24.64
CA GLY A 265 -12.11 -8.25 23.44
C GLY A 265 -11.37 -9.55 23.76
N SER A 266 -10.48 -9.52 24.73
CA SER A 266 -9.73 -10.72 25.20
C SER A 266 -10.64 -11.74 25.85
N ILE A 267 -11.57 -11.31 26.71
CA ILE A 267 -12.57 -12.19 27.33
C ILE A 267 -13.51 -12.79 26.26
N PHE A 268 -13.96 -11.99 25.32
CA PHE A 268 -14.79 -12.49 24.22
C PHE A 268 -14.10 -13.64 23.47
N LEU A 269 -12.80 -13.51 23.20
CA LEU A 269 -12.06 -14.57 22.53
C LEU A 269 -11.85 -15.80 23.41
N ALA A 270 -11.67 -15.65 24.72
CA ALA A 270 -11.61 -16.78 25.63
C ALA A 270 -12.94 -17.55 25.65
N ILE A 271 -14.06 -16.84 25.65
CA ILE A 271 -15.42 -17.41 25.55
C ILE A 271 -15.61 -18.13 24.21
N LEU A 272 -15.19 -17.49 23.10
CA LEU A 272 -15.26 -18.08 21.76
C LEU A 272 -14.46 -19.40 21.70
N PHE A 273 -13.23 -19.41 22.21
CA PHE A 273 -12.43 -20.63 22.27
C PHE A 273 -13.10 -21.74 23.09
N TYR A 274 -13.67 -21.40 24.25
CA TYR A 274 -14.36 -22.35 25.08
C TYR A 274 -15.58 -22.98 24.36
N TYR A 275 -16.49 -22.15 23.81
CA TYR A 275 -17.70 -22.66 23.15
C TYR A 275 -17.44 -23.29 21.78
N SER A 276 -16.34 -22.97 21.11
CA SER A 276 -15.95 -23.63 19.85
C SER A 276 -15.59 -25.11 20.01
N GLY A 277 -15.30 -25.56 21.23
CA GLY A 277 -14.87 -26.94 21.50
C GLY A 277 -13.45 -27.27 21.03
N LEU A 278 -12.70 -26.29 20.49
CA LEU A 278 -11.31 -26.48 20.02
C LEU A 278 -10.38 -27.00 21.11
N TRP A 279 -10.65 -26.71 22.37
CA TRP A 279 -9.88 -27.18 23.53
C TRP A 279 -9.84 -28.72 23.66
N LYS A 280 -10.78 -29.47 22.99
CA LYS A 280 -10.80 -30.92 22.94
C LYS A 280 -9.68 -31.54 22.08
N THR A 281 -9.00 -30.72 21.29
CA THR A 281 -7.89 -31.16 20.41
C THR A 281 -6.86 -31.96 21.18
N GLY A 282 -6.42 -33.10 20.59
CA GLY A 282 -5.48 -34.02 21.21
C GLY A 282 -6.01 -34.66 22.50
N ASP A 283 -7.26 -35.11 22.48
CA ASP A 283 -7.94 -35.72 23.62
C ASP A 283 -7.93 -34.84 24.87
N GLY A 284 -8.07 -33.52 24.68
CA GLY A 284 -8.05 -32.55 25.76
C GLY A 284 -6.64 -32.03 26.14
N ALA A 285 -5.60 -32.46 25.47
CA ALA A 285 -4.23 -31.99 25.76
C ALA A 285 -4.07 -30.49 25.58
N LEU A 286 -4.79 -29.88 24.59
CA LEU A 286 -4.81 -28.44 24.41
C LEU A 286 -5.44 -27.72 25.61
N ALA A 287 -6.52 -28.24 26.19
CA ALA A 287 -7.11 -27.68 27.42
C ALA A 287 -6.11 -27.71 28.59
N ILE A 288 -5.43 -28.86 28.78
CA ILE A 288 -4.40 -29.00 29.82
C ILE A 288 -3.27 -27.97 29.61
N ALA A 289 -2.80 -27.80 28.40
CA ALA A 289 -1.78 -26.81 28.08
C ALA A 289 -2.24 -25.37 28.38
N ALA A 290 -3.47 -25.00 27.99
CA ALA A 290 -4.04 -23.68 28.28
C ALA A 290 -4.15 -23.42 29.80
N VAL A 291 -4.59 -24.41 30.57
CA VAL A 291 -4.68 -24.31 32.04
C VAL A 291 -3.27 -24.17 32.66
N LYS A 292 -2.28 -24.94 32.17
CA LYS A 292 -0.87 -24.81 32.62
C LYS A 292 -0.32 -23.42 32.36
N VAL A 293 -0.62 -22.83 31.21
CA VAL A 293 -0.24 -21.43 30.89
C VAL A 293 -0.87 -20.47 31.91
N ALA A 294 -2.16 -20.58 32.18
CA ALA A 294 -2.85 -19.74 33.16
C ALA A 294 -2.26 -19.91 34.58
N TYR A 295 -2.05 -21.13 35.01
CA TYR A 295 -1.44 -21.45 36.30
C TYR A 295 -0.05 -20.83 36.47
N ASN A 296 0.84 -21.00 35.52
CA ASN A 296 2.18 -20.43 35.54
C ASN A 296 2.17 -18.91 35.67
N LYS A 297 1.19 -18.24 35.07
CA LYS A 297 1.04 -16.79 35.12
C LYS A 297 0.53 -16.25 36.47
N VAL A 298 -0.46 -16.90 37.06
CA VAL A 298 -0.98 -16.49 38.38
C VAL A 298 -0.09 -16.94 39.55
N SER A 299 0.85 -17.88 39.33
CA SER A 299 1.80 -18.36 40.35
C SER A 299 3.04 -17.48 40.46
N LEU A 300 3.23 -16.48 39.63
CA LEU A 300 4.32 -15.51 39.73
C LEU A 300 4.16 -14.67 41.01
N SER A 301 5.29 -14.38 41.69
CA SER A 301 5.32 -13.35 42.70
C SER A 301 5.06 -11.96 42.09
N PHE A 302 4.63 -11.01 42.89
CA PHE A 302 4.40 -9.62 42.44
C PHE A 302 5.65 -9.02 41.74
N GLY A 303 6.83 -9.22 42.33
CA GLY A 303 8.10 -8.73 41.77
C GLY A 303 8.43 -9.38 40.42
N GLU A 304 8.29 -10.72 40.30
CA GLU A 304 8.52 -11.39 39.01
C GLU A 304 7.56 -10.92 37.94
N ALA A 305 6.27 -10.80 38.24
CA ALA A 305 5.25 -10.30 37.31
C ALA A 305 5.53 -8.86 36.84
N LEU A 306 5.96 -7.99 37.79
CA LEU A 306 6.35 -6.60 37.50
C LEU A 306 7.56 -6.53 36.55
N TRP A 307 8.67 -7.20 36.90
CA TRP A 307 9.89 -7.13 36.08
C TRP A 307 9.72 -7.77 34.70
N ARG A 308 9.00 -8.89 34.63
CA ARG A 308 8.61 -9.50 33.33
C ARG A 308 7.70 -8.59 32.53
N GLY A 309 6.82 -7.83 33.19
CA GLY A 309 6.00 -6.81 32.56
C GLY A 309 6.83 -5.67 31.95
N ILE A 310 7.85 -5.18 32.65
CA ILE A 310 8.78 -4.14 32.15
C ILE A 310 9.47 -4.61 30.89
N GLY A 311 10.11 -5.78 30.93
CA GLY A 311 10.84 -6.34 29.78
C GLY A 311 9.93 -6.60 28.58
N CYS A 312 8.70 -7.06 28.82
CA CYS A 312 7.73 -7.28 27.77
C CYS A 312 7.40 -6.00 26.99
N ASN A 313 6.91 -4.97 27.68
CA ASN A 313 6.43 -3.79 26.97
C ASN A 313 7.55 -2.87 26.47
N TRP A 314 8.76 -3.05 26.97
CA TRP A 314 9.94 -2.48 26.33
C TRP A 314 10.07 -3.02 24.89
N LEU A 315 10.01 -4.34 24.70
CA LEU A 315 10.08 -4.97 23.37
C LEU A 315 8.84 -4.71 22.50
N VAL A 316 7.63 -4.71 23.09
CA VAL A 316 6.39 -4.40 22.35
C VAL A 316 6.40 -2.97 21.82
N CYS A 317 6.80 -1.99 22.62
CA CYS A 317 6.91 -0.61 22.18
C CYS A 317 8.01 -0.42 21.14
N LEU A 318 9.13 -1.15 21.22
CA LEU A 318 10.15 -1.17 20.17
C LEU A 318 9.61 -1.78 18.87
N ALA A 319 8.81 -2.85 18.95
CA ALA A 319 8.16 -3.41 17.76
C ALA A 319 7.26 -2.37 17.05
N VAL A 320 6.45 -1.63 17.82
CA VAL A 320 5.62 -0.54 17.29
C VAL A 320 6.49 0.59 16.71
N TRP A 321 7.56 0.96 17.41
CA TRP A 321 8.52 1.97 16.97
C TRP A 321 9.17 1.61 15.63
N MET A 322 9.70 0.39 15.52
CA MET A 322 10.31 -0.12 14.29
C MET A 322 9.29 -0.27 13.16
N ALA A 323 8.04 -0.66 13.46
CA ALA A 323 6.98 -0.71 12.47
C ALA A 323 6.62 0.67 11.90
N LEU A 324 6.76 1.75 12.69
CA LEU A 324 6.61 3.14 12.22
C LEU A 324 7.79 3.58 11.35
N ALA A 325 8.97 2.99 11.49
CA ALA A 325 10.11 3.26 10.61
C ALA A 325 9.81 2.78 9.19
N SER A 326 9.22 1.59 9.05
CA SER A 326 8.99 0.97 7.75
C SER A 326 7.80 1.58 7.00
N ARG A 327 8.00 1.83 5.72
CA ARG A 327 6.98 2.28 4.78
C ARG A 327 6.29 1.13 4.03
N GLN A 328 6.85 -0.07 4.10
CA GLN A 328 6.35 -1.26 3.42
C GLN A 328 5.73 -2.24 4.41
N ILE A 329 4.66 -2.95 4.01
CA ILE A 329 4.00 -3.94 4.85
C ILE A 329 4.96 -5.05 5.26
N ILE A 330 5.79 -5.52 4.35
CA ILE A 330 6.77 -6.59 4.64
C ILE A 330 7.77 -6.15 5.71
N GLY A 331 8.27 -4.92 5.64
CA GLY A 331 9.15 -4.36 6.67
C GLY A 331 8.46 -4.24 8.03
N LYS A 332 7.16 -3.88 8.06
CA LYS A 332 6.38 -3.86 9.30
C LYS A 332 6.22 -5.25 9.91
N ILE A 333 5.99 -6.28 9.08
CA ILE A 333 5.89 -7.67 9.53
C ILE A 333 7.18 -8.09 10.24
N PHE A 334 8.34 -7.88 9.62
CA PHE A 334 9.62 -8.24 10.23
C PHE A 334 9.96 -7.38 11.46
N SER A 335 9.64 -6.11 11.45
CA SER A 335 9.81 -5.19 12.59
C SER A 335 9.02 -5.64 13.82
N ILE A 336 7.86 -6.26 13.62
CA ILE A 336 7.01 -6.78 14.69
C ILE A 336 7.45 -8.18 15.09
N PHE A 337 7.76 -9.05 14.13
CA PHE A 337 8.00 -10.46 14.34
C PHE A 337 9.09 -10.73 15.39
N PHE A 338 10.28 -10.18 15.21
CA PHE A 338 11.42 -10.50 16.06
C PHE A 338 11.29 -10.02 17.51
N PRO A 339 10.90 -8.77 17.82
CA PRO A 339 10.74 -8.36 19.21
C PRO A 339 9.61 -9.10 19.93
N ILE A 340 8.53 -9.42 19.22
CA ILE A 340 7.41 -10.16 19.79
C ILE A 340 7.81 -11.63 20.05
N MET A 341 8.44 -12.27 19.09
CA MET A 341 9.00 -13.61 19.27
C MET A 341 9.94 -13.64 20.47
N ALA A 342 10.82 -12.65 20.61
CA ALA A 342 11.79 -12.57 21.67
C ALA A 342 11.13 -12.49 23.06
N PHE A 343 10.17 -11.56 23.27
CA PHE A 343 9.58 -11.42 24.61
C PHE A 343 8.80 -12.67 25.04
N VAL A 344 8.10 -13.33 24.10
CA VAL A 344 7.38 -14.57 24.39
C VAL A 344 8.35 -15.71 24.69
N ALA A 345 9.39 -15.89 23.89
CA ALA A 345 10.39 -16.95 24.07
C ALA A 345 11.17 -16.80 25.39
N ILE A 346 11.48 -15.56 25.81
CA ILE A 346 12.11 -15.24 27.10
C ILE A 346 11.16 -15.55 28.25
N GLY A 347 9.86 -15.40 28.07
CA GLY A 347 8.84 -15.60 29.12
C GLY A 347 8.46 -14.33 29.84
N PHE A 348 8.49 -13.19 29.15
CA PHE A 348 7.99 -11.91 29.65
C PHE A 348 6.46 -11.85 29.65
N GLU A 349 5.87 -10.94 30.43
CA GLU A 349 4.45 -10.88 30.72
C GLU A 349 3.76 -9.70 30.06
N HIS A 350 2.73 -9.97 29.24
CA HIS A 350 1.92 -8.96 28.55
C HIS A 350 0.52 -8.89 29.15
N SER A 351 0.13 -7.74 29.70
CA SER A 351 -1.14 -7.58 30.42
C SER A 351 -2.36 -7.95 29.56
N VAL A 352 -2.43 -7.48 28.31
CA VAL A 352 -3.57 -7.76 27.41
C VAL A 352 -3.58 -9.23 26.97
N ALA A 353 -2.41 -9.87 26.77
CA ALA A 353 -2.37 -11.30 26.51
C ALA A 353 -2.87 -12.11 27.71
N ASN A 354 -2.54 -11.67 28.92
CA ASN A 354 -2.99 -12.32 30.16
C ASN A 354 -4.50 -12.19 30.36
N MET A 355 -5.13 -11.14 29.83
CA MET A 355 -6.59 -11.00 29.76
C MET A 355 -7.28 -12.07 28.91
N TYR A 356 -6.52 -12.75 28.04
CA TYR A 356 -6.99 -13.93 27.31
C TYR A 356 -6.58 -15.23 28.01
N PHE A 357 -5.28 -15.42 28.31
CA PHE A 357 -4.76 -16.68 28.79
C PHE A 357 -5.36 -17.14 30.14
N ILE A 358 -5.44 -16.21 31.10
CA ILE A 358 -5.88 -16.60 32.45
C ILE A 358 -7.39 -16.85 32.50
N PRO A 359 -8.26 -15.98 31.94
CA PRO A 359 -9.68 -16.29 31.80
C PRO A 359 -9.99 -17.54 31.00
N THR A 360 -9.20 -17.88 29.98
CA THR A 360 -9.32 -19.15 29.26
C THR A 360 -9.11 -20.33 30.22
N GLY A 361 -8.07 -20.29 31.03
CA GLY A 361 -7.83 -21.32 32.05
C GLY A 361 -8.97 -21.41 33.07
N ILE A 362 -9.48 -20.28 33.57
CA ILE A 362 -10.61 -20.24 34.50
C ILE A 362 -11.88 -20.86 33.86
N LEU A 363 -12.20 -20.52 32.61
CA LEU A 363 -13.36 -21.10 31.91
C LEU A 363 -13.22 -22.60 31.71
N LEU A 364 -12.04 -23.10 31.36
CA LEU A 364 -11.79 -24.53 31.17
C LEU A 364 -11.92 -25.29 32.48
N ILE A 365 -11.31 -24.82 33.57
CA ILE A 365 -11.40 -25.48 34.90
C ILE A 365 -12.87 -25.57 35.34
N ASN A 366 -13.61 -24.48 35.29
CA ASN A 366 -14.97 -24.43 35.81
C ASN A 366 -15.98 -25.14 34.92
N GLY A 367 -15.78 -25.10 33.57
CA GLY A 367 -16.78 -25.56 32.61
C GLY A 367 -16.58 -27.01 32.13
N THR A 368 -15.40 -27.60 32.29
CA THR A 368 -15.14 -28.96 31.80
C THR A 368 -15.06 -30.02 32.92
N GLY A 369 -15.13 -29.59 34.18
CA GLY A 369 -14.95 -30.53 35.32
C GLY A 369 -13.55 -31.15 35.35
N MET A 370 -12.52 -30.40 34.96
CA MET A 370 -11.14 -30.85 34.84
C MET A 370 -10.67 -31.48 36.15
N THR A 371 -10.15 -32.68 36.09
CA THR A 371 -9.55 -33.38 37.24
C THR A 371 -8.24 -32.71 37.67
N PRO A 372 -7.84 -32.83 38.95
CA PRO A 372 -6.58 -32.28 39.42
C PRO A 372 -5.39 -32.76 38.56
N LEU A 373 -4.54 -31.81 38.19
CA LEU A 373 -3.33 -32.09 37.41
C LEU A 373 -2.14 -32.28 38.35
N PRO A 374 -1.26 -33.27 38.14
CA PRO A 374 -0.08 -33.48 39.01
C PRO A 374 0.77 -32.21 39.11
N GLY A 375 1.03 -31.75 40.35
CA GLY A 375 1.86 -30.58 40.62
C GLY A 375 1.22 -29.23 40.31
N ILE A 376 -0.09 -29.19 40.00
CA ILE A 376 -0.83 -27.94 39.69
C ILE A 376 -2.02 -27.80 40.64
N ASP A 377 -2.00 -26.77 41.47
CA ASP A 377 -3.15 -26.36 42.25
C ASP A 377 -4.11 -25.53 41.38
N LEU A 378 -5.18 -26.17 40.91
CA LEU A 378 -6.20 -25.49 40.09
C LEU A 378 -6.94 -24.40 40.85
N GLY A 379 -6.99 -24.45 42.19
CA GLY A 379 -7.67 -23.44 43.02
C GLY A 379 -7.04 -22.06 42.97
N VAL A 380 -5.75 -21.97 42.62
CA VAL A 380 -5.10 -20.64 42.45
C VAL A 380 -5.45 -19.94 41.13
N VAL A 381 -5.99 -20.67 40.13
CA VAL A 381 -6.40 -20.12 38.85
C VAL A 381 -7.83 -19.59 38.99
N ASN A 382 -7.97 -18.41 39.54
CA ASN A 382 -9.25 -17.74 39.77
C ASN A 382 -9.19 -16.24 39.48
N TRP A 383 -10.35 -15.57 39.44
CA TRP A 383 -10.45 -14.15 39.10
C TRP A 383 -9.70 -13.21 40.05
N ILE A 384 -9.66 -13.55 41.37
CA ILE A 384 -8.97 -12.71 42.37
C ILE A 384 -7.47 -12.73 42.11
N ASN A 385 -6.87 -13.94 41.99
CA ASN A 385 -5.45 -14.06 41.70
C ASN A 385 -5.09 -13.51 40.31
N PHE A 386 -5.96 -13.69 39.31
CA PHE A 386 -5.79 -13.05 38.03
C PHE A 386 -5.62 -11.53 38.15
N LEU A 387 -6.53 -10.86 38.86
CA LEU A 387 -6.52 -9.40 38.96
C LEU A 387 -5.33 -8.90 39.81
N TRP A 388 -5.11 -9.50 40.98
CA TRP A 388 -4.16 -8.99 41.97
C TRP A 388 -2.75 -9.52 41.84
N ARG A 389 -2.57 -10.81 41.54
CA ARG A 389 -1.24 -11.42 41.45
C ARG A 389 -0.60 -11.29 40.10
N ASN A 390 -1.40 -11.16 39.03
CA ASN A 390 -0.87 -11.07 37.69
C ASN A 390 -1.19 -9.72 37.00
N LEU A 391 -2.47 -9.42 36.78
CA LEU A 391 -2.85 -8.30 35.93
C LEU A 391 -2.35 -6.96 36.45
N LEU A 392 -2.48 -6.69 37.73
CA LEU A 392 -2.02 -5.44 38.35
C LEU A 392 -0.50 -5.24 38.22
N PRO A 393 0.38 -6.15 38.71
CA PRO A 393 1.81 -5.94 38.60
C PRO A 393 2.32 -5.94 37.16
N VAL A 394 1.76 -6.78 36.29
CA VAL A 394 2.13 -6.81 34.87
C VAL A 394 1.74 -5.50 34.18
N THR A 395 0.56 -4.95 34.48
CA THR A 395 0.12 -3.66 33.89
C THR A 395 1.04 -2.52 34.30
N ILE A 396 1.41 -2.42 35.59
CA ILE A 396 2.37 -1.42 36.06
C ILE A 396 3.71 -1.61 35.35
N GLY A 397 4.19 -2.86 35.27
CA GLY A 397 5.42 -3.20 34.54
C GLY A 397 5.35 -2.79 33.07
N ASN A 398 4.23 -3.08 32.39
CA ASN A 398 4.06 -2.71 30.98
C ASN A 398 4.06 -1.17 30.80
N ILE A 399 3.42 -0.41 31.69
CA ILE A 399 3.48 1.06 31.65
C ILE A 399 4.92 1.53 31.76
N ILE A 400 5.67 1.05 32.72
CA ILE A 400 7.08 1.43 32.93
C ILE A 400 7.90 1.05 31.68
N GLY A 401 7.77 -0.19 31.18
CA GLY A 401 8.51 -0.67 30.01
C GLY A 401 8.27 0.21 28.77
N GLY A 402 7.05 0.53 28.46
CA GLY A 402 6.70 1.33 27.28
C GLY A 402 6.92 2.83 27.46
N ALA A 403 6.41 3.39 28.57
CA ALA A 403 6.45 4.84 28.77
C ALA A 403 7.87 5.33 29.13
N VAL A 404 8.56 4.66 30.04
CA VAL A 404 9.89 5.13 30.52
C VAL A 404 10.99 4.63 29.57
N PHE A 405 11.10 3.32 29.37
CA PHE A 405 12.23 2.74 28.65
C PHE A 405 12.16 2.98 27.12
N VAL A 406 10.99 3.30 26.55
CA VAL A 406 10.90 3.69 25.15
C VAL A 406 10.47 5.16 25.01
N GLY A 407 9.27 5.52 25.42
CA GLY A 407 8.72 6.86 25.21
C GLY A 407 9.61 8.00 25.72
N MET A 408 9.94 7.99 27.02
CA MET A 408 10.79 9.02 27.64
C MET A 408 12.23 8.95 27.18
N SER A 409 12.80 7.74 27.01
CA SER A 409 14.20 7.56 26.60
C SER A 409 14.46 8.11 25.19
N TYR A 410 13.59 7.78 24.23
CA TYR A 410 13.74 8.30 22.86
C TYR A 410 13.38 9.80 22.76
N TRP A 411 12.44 10.30 23.56
CA TRP A 411 12.26 11.73 23.70
C TRP A 411 13.55 12.42 24.19
N GLY A 412 14.15 11.88 25.25
CA GLY A 412 15.39 12.43 25.83
C GLY A 412 16.56 12.43 24.86
N ALA A 413 16.67 11.37 24.04
CA ALA A 413 17.74 11.23 23.05
C ALA A 413 17.57 12.12 21.81
N TYR A 414 16.34 12.29 21.31
CA TYR A 414 16.12 12.91 20.01
C TYR A 414 15.32 14.21 20.02
N LEU A 415 14.46 14.45 21.03
CA LEU A 415 13.52 15.59 21.05
C LEU A 415 13.80 16.60 22.17
N ARG A 416 14.71 16.29 23.11
CA ARG A 416 15.07 17.22 24.17
C ARG A 416 15.68 18.47 23.56
N PRO A 417 15.21 19.70 23.88
CA PRO A 417 15.82 20.93 23.42
C PRO A 417 17.30 20.96 23.86
N THR A 418 18.22 21.03 22.92
CA THR A 418 19.63 21.34 23.22
C THR A 418 19.66 22.80 23.66
N LYS A 419 20.07 23.05 24.92
CA LYS A 419 20.45 24.42 25.27
C LYS A 419 21.56 24.82 24.32
N THR A 420 21.28 25.70 23.38
CA THR A 420 22.34 26.41 22.63
C THR A 420 23.18 27.15 23.69
N PRO A 421 24.49 26.98 23.70
CA PRO A 421 25.38 27.67 24.62
C PRO A 421 25.29 29.20 24.43
#